data_cab870191ee32023630bf07304065d4f
#
_entry.id   cab870191ee32023630bf07304065d4f
#
_cell.length_a   1.000
_cell.length_b   1.000
_cell.length_c   1.000
_cell.angle_alpha   90.00
_cell.angle_beta   90.00
_cell.angle_gamma   90.00
#
_symmetry.space_group_name_H-M   'P 1'
#
loop_
_entity.id
_entity.type
_entity.pdbx_description
1 polymer ?
#
loop_
_entity_poly.entity_id
_entity_poly.type
_entity_poly.pdbx_seq_one_letter_code
_entity_poly.pdbx_strand_id
1 'polypeptide(L)'
;MVHFESTDEASETKSLAPVTYLPGVTPVDIDANAAEAAEERERAEKVLLHRLRGRSLSTAEAYAILSATDIEPDEADDIVERFSELNYIDEEKLADQIIHSHHERKGLGRTGVEAEMRRRGVDACVILEKLEELPDDEIERAIELACKRVQQLERFDDKTIDRRLTGFLMRKGYASSAVRVAVKAALASRSGSGGTQTVRFR
;
A
#
# COMPACT_ATOMS: atom_id res chain seq x y z
N MET A 1 57.29 40.61 -34.03
CA MET A 1 57.74 40.38 -32.68
C MET A 1 56.70 41.03 -31.77
N VAL A 2 55.70 40.31 -31.35
CA VAL A 2 54.56 40.87 -30.61
C VAL A 2 54.70 40.36 -29.19
N HIS A 3 54.90 41.28 -28.23
CA HIS A 3 54.99 41.02 -26.81
C HIS A 3 53.56 40.82 -26.27
N PHE A 4 53.34 39.67 -25.65
CA PHE A 4 52.11 39.36 -24.91
C PHE A 4 52.42 39.63 -23.42
N GLU A 5 51.82 40.70 -22.89
CA GLU A 5 51.84 40.95 -21.44
C GLU A 5 50.82 40.07 -20.75
N SER A 6 51.27 39.25 -19.81
CA SER A 6 50.43 38.49 -18.91
C SER A 6 49.80 39.44 -17.89
N THR A 7 48.49 39.61 -17.96
CA THR A 7 47.73 40.27 -16.91
C THR A 7 47.50 39.27 -15.79
N ASP A 8 48.12 39.51 -14.65
CA ASP A 8 47.99 38.77 -13.40
C ASP A 8 46.63 39.16 -12.78
N GLU A 9 45.60 38.33 -12.99
CA GLU A 9 44.31 38.47 -12.31
C GLU A 9 44.50 37.96 -10.86
N ALA A 10 44.73 38.90 -9.95
CA ALA A 10 44.67 38.66 -8.52
C ALA A 10 43.24 38.20 -8.15
N SER A 11 43.11 36.94 -7.76
CA SER A 11 41.87 36.40 -7.18
C SER A 11 41.62 37.14 -5.85
N GLU A 12 40.64 38.05 -5.89
CA GLU A 12 40.06 38.62 -4.66
C GLU A 12 39.35 37.50 -3.87
N THR A 13 40.06 36.95 -2.92
CA THR A 13 39.41 36.18 -1.83
C THR A 13 38.54 37.17 -1.05
N LYS A 14 37.22 37.16 -1.28
CA LYS A 14 36.27 37.82 -0.41
C LYS A 14 36.47 37.34 1.01
N SER A 15 37.15 38.13 1.80
CA SER A 15 37.27 37.96 3.23
C SER A 15 35.86 38.10 3.83
N LEU A 16 35.27 37.01 4.29
CA LEU A 16 34.03 37.04 5.07
C LEU A 16 34.31 37.84 6.35
N ALA A 17 33.41 38.73 6.71
CA ALA A 17 33.50 39.52 7.94
C ALA A 17 33.51 38.59 9.14
N PRO A 18 34.34 38.87 10.17
CA PRO A 18 34.41 38.02 11.35
C PRO A 18 33.05 38.05 12.08
N VAL A 19 32.50 36.88 12.40
CA VAL A 19 31.29 36.74 13.20
C VAL A 19 31.61 37.06 14.66
N THR A 20 31.01 38.12 15.20
CA THR A 20 31.16 38.50 16.59
C THR A 20 30.02 37.92 17.42
N TYR A 21 30.31 37.02 18.34
CA TYR A 21 29.33 36.45 19.27
C TYR A 21 29.08 37.40 20.44
N LEU A 22 27.81 37.47 20.90
CA LEU A 22 27.44 38.18 22.09
C LEU A 22 28.01 37.48 23.36
N PRO A 23 28.40 38.22 24.42
CA PRO A 23 28.86 37.60 25.65
C PRO A 23 27.80 36.68 26.25
N GLY A 24 28.13 35.41 26.49
CA GLY A 24 27.23 34.41 27.05
C GLY A 24 26.54 33.51 26.00
N VAL A 25 26.78 33.70 24.71
CA VAL A 25 26.33 32.78 23.67
C VAL A 25 27.49 31.85 23.32
N THR A 26 27.32 30.57 23.55
CA THR A 26 28.26 29.55 23.02
C THR A 26 28.13 29.50 21.51
N PRO A 27 29.24 29.48 20.73
CA PRO A 27 29.18 29.27 19.30
C PRO A 27 28.47 27.93 19.04
N VAL A 28 27.36 28.02 18.27
CA VAL A 28 26.76 26.78 17.71
C VAL A 28 27.75 26.30 16.67
N ASP A 29 28.26 25.10 16.85
CA ASP A 29 29.18 24.48 15.88
C ASP A 29 28.32 24.00 14.70
N ILE A 30 28.13 24.90 13.72
CA ILE A 30 27.26 24.68 12.55
C ILE A 30 27.76 23.45 11.77
N ASP A 31 29.06 23.25 11.72
CA ASP A 31 29.67 22.11 11.01
C ASP A 31 29.39 20.79 11.76
N ALA A 32 29.43 20.80 13.10
CA ALA A 32 29.12 19.62 13.91
C ALA A 32 27.63 19.25 13.82
N ASN A 33 26.71 20.25 13.89
CA ASN A 33 25.29 20.01 13.73
C ASN A 33 24.94 19.50 12.33
N ALA A 34 25.57 20.02 11.29
CA ALA A 34 25.36 19.57 9.91
C ALA A 34 25.86 18.11 9.72
N ALA A 35 26.97 17.74 10.35
CA ALA A 35 27.49 16.38 10.30
C ALA A 35 26.57 15.39 11.04
N GLU A 36 26.03 15.77 12.20
CA GLU A 36 25.09 14.96 12.98
C GLU A 36 23.78 14.75 12.21
N ALA A 37 23.19 15.80 11.63
CA ALA A 37 21.99 15.71 10.80
C ALA A 37 22.21 14.79 9.58
N ALA A 38 23.37 14.88 8.92
CA ALA A 38 23.70 14.01 7.79
C ALA A 38 23.78 12.52 8.20
N GLU A 39 24.33 12.22 9.38
CA GLU A 39 24.37 10.86 9.91
C GLU A 39 22.98 10.34 10.29
N GLU A 40 22.12 11.18 10.83
CA GLU A 40 20.72 10.83 11.15
C GLU A 40 19.93 10.54 9.90
N ARG A 41 20.06 11.38 8.87
CA ARG A 41 19.48 11.17 7.55
C ARG A 41 19.93 9.83 6.95
N GLU A 42 21.22 9.55 6.95
CA GLU A 42 21.76 8.28 6.42
C GLU A 42 21.22 7.05 7.17
N ARG A 43 21.07 7.16 8.50
CA ARG A 43 20.47 6.11 9.33
C ARG A 43 19.00 5.88 8.95
N ALA A 44 18.23 6.95 8.81
CA ALA A 44 16.81 6.90 8.43
C ALA A 44 16.62 6.29 7.02
N GLU A 45 17.43 6.71 6.04
CA GLU A 45 17.41 6.13 4.69
C GLU A 45 17.75 4.62 4.72
N LYS A 46 18.74 4.19 5.51
CA LYS A 46 19.07 2.76 5.67
C LYS A 46 17.91 1.96 6.26
N VAL A 47 17.21 2.51 7.26
CA VAL A 47 16.05 1.87 7.87
C VAL A 47 14.93 1.71 6.83
N LEU A 48 14.61 2.78 6.07
CA LEU A 48 13.58 2.75 5.04
C LEU A 48 13.92 1.74 3.93
N LEU A 49 15.17 1.76 3.41
CA LEU A 49 15.65 0.81 2.41
C LEU A 49 15.57 -0.64 2.90
N HIS A 50 15.90 -0.89 4.16
CA HIS A 50 15.77 -2.23 4.73
C HIS A 50 14.31 -2.72 4.71
N ARG A 51 13.36 -1.85 5.03
CA ARG A 51 11.92 -2.19 4.98
C ARG A 51 11.44 -2.44 3.55
N LEU A 52 11.85 -1.59 2.59
CA LEU A 52 11.51 -1.71 1.17
C LEU A 52 12.05 -2.98 0.51
N ARG A 53 13.19 -3.51 0.99
CA ARG A 53 13.71 -4.82 0.54
C ARG A 53 12.79 -5.98 0.92
N GLY A 54 12.06 -5.86 2.00
CA GLY A 54 11.15 -6.92 2.48
C GLY A 54 9.77 -6.88 1.85
N ARG A 55 9.26 -5.70 1.50
CA ARG A 55 7.93 -5.50 0.90
C ARG A 55 7.79 -4.09 0.33
N SER A 56 6.88 -3.93 -0.64
CA SER A 56 6.47 -2.60 -1.10
C SER A 56 5.77 -1.84 0.02
N LEU A 57 6.05 -0.55 0.12
CA LEU A 57 5.46 0.38 1.09
C LEU A 57 4.64 1.44 0.35
N SER A 58 3.59 1.94 1.01
CA SER A 58 2.93 3.17 0.61
C SER A 58 3.73 4.37 1.12
N THR A 59 3.44 5.55 0.58
CA THR A 59 3.95 6.83 1.05
C THR A 59 3.65 7.04 2.54
N ALA A 60 2.43 6.73 2.97
CA ALA A 60 2.03 6.81 4.38
C ALA A 60 2.83 5.84 5.29
N GLU A 61 3.10 4.62 4.83
CA GLU A 61 3.94 3.67 5.57
C GLU A 61 5.40 4.13 5.64
N ALA A 62 5.92 4.76 4.59
CA ALA A 62 7.27 5.34 4.58
C ALA A 62 7.39 6.47 5.61
N TYR A 63 6.45 7.41 5.62
CA TYR A 63 6.41 8.47 6.65
C TYR A 63 6.30 7.90 8.07
N ALA A 64 5.47 6.88 8.28
CA ALA A 64 5.34 6.24 9.59
C ALA A 64 6.66 5.58 10.06
N ILE A 65 7.47 5.09 9.12
CA ILE A 65 8.80 4.53 9.43
C ILE A 65 9.79 5.65 9.77
N LEU A 66 9.81 6.72 8.98
CA LEU A 66 10.72 7.84 9.17
C LEU A 66 10.40 8.63 10.45
N SER A 67 9.12 8.82 10.77
CA SER A 67 8.70 9.48 12.02
C SER A 67 9.08 8.71 13.30
N ALA A 68 9.50 7.45 13.17
CA ALA A 68 10.05 6.67 14.28
C ALA A 68 11.58 6.78 14.37
N THR A 69 12.22 7.60 13.53
CA THR A 69 13.62 8.00 13.60
C THR A 69 13.72 9.44 14.11
N ASP A 70 14.92 9.88 14.40
CA ASP A 70 15.16 11.20 15.00
C ASP A 70 15.33 12.33 13.95
N ILE A 71 14.89 12.10 12.68
CA ILE A 71 14.99 13.09 11.60
C ILE A 71 13.91 14.15 11.66
N GLU A 72 14.24 15.34 11.19
CA GLU A 72 13.29 16.44 11.05
C GLU A 72 12.24 16.15 9.97
N PRO A 73 11.01 16.68 10.12
CA PRO A 73 9.93 16.44 9.16
C PRO A 73 10.28 16.84 7.71
N ASP A 74 10.95 17.96 7.51
CA ASP A 74 11.36 18.45 6.19
C ASP A 74 12.34 17.48 5.50
N GLU A 75 13.23 16.87 6.28
CA GLU A 75 14.15 15.84 5.77
C GLU A 75 13.42 14.53 5.43
N ALA A 76 12.37 14.19 6.18
CA ALA A 76 11.53 13.05 5.87
C ALA A 76 10.79 13.26 4.54
N ASP A 77 10.32 14.48 4.27
CA ASP A 77 9.68 14.85 3.01
C ASP A 77 10.66 14.67 1.83
N ASP A 78 11.88 15.20 1.95
CA ASP A 78 12.94 15.06 0.93
C ASP A 78 13.27 13.58 0.64
N ILE A 79 13.35 12.74 1.69
CA ILE A 79 13.64 11.32 1.54
C ILE A 79 12.50 10.62 0.81
N VAL A 80 11.24 10.87 1.20
CA VAL A 80 10.08 10.23 0.58
C VAL A 80 9.93 10.65 -0.88
N GLU A 81 10.09 11.95 -1.19
CA GLU A 81 10.05 12.46 -2.56
C GLU A 81 11.11 11.78 -3.42
N ARG A 82 12.37 11.78 -2.98
CA ARG A 82 13.48 11.15 -3.69
C ARG A 82 13.27 9.64 -3.90
N PHE A 83 12.73 8.92 -2.89
CA PHE A 83 12.48 7.49 -3.01
C PHE A 83 11.31 7.18 -3.95
N SER A 84 10.36 8.10 -4.07
CA SER A 84 9.26 8.02 -5.04
C SER A 84 9.76 8.28 -6.46
N GLU A 85 10.57 9.31 -6.68
CA GLU A 85 11.21 9.60 -7.99
C GLU A 85 12.08 8.43 -8.48
N LEU A 86 12.77 7.76 -7.57
CA LEU A 86 13.57 6.57 -7.87
C LEU A 86 12.75 5.28 -7.99
N ASN A 87 11.41 5.35 -7.88
CA ASN A 87 10.48 4.22 -7.90
C ASN A 87 10.76 3.13 -6.84
N TYR A 88 11.38 3.50 -5.72
CA TYR A 88 11.47 2.64 -4.54
C TYR A 88 10.14 2.60 -3.78
N ILE A 89 9.43 3.75 -3.71
CA ILE A 89 8.06 3.88 -3.26
C ILE A 89 7.20 4.05 -4.50
N ASP A 90 6.32 3.08 -4.75
CA ASP A 90 5.48 3.01 -5.94
C ASP A 90 4.10 2.49 -5.50
N GLU A 91 3.14 3.40 -5.38
CA GLU A 91 1.81 3.08 -4.88
C GLU A 91 0.95 2.33 -5.89
N GLU A 92 1.14 2.56 -7.19
CA GLU A 92 0.45 1.79 -8.23
C GLU A 92 0.87 0.32 -8.18
N LYS A 93 2.17 0.07 -8.13
CA LYS A 93 2.71 -1.28 -7.99
C LYS A 93 2.29 -1.95 -6.69
N LEU A 94 2.21 -1.19 -5.58
CA LEU A 94 1.68 -1.69 -4.32
C LEU A 94 0.20 -2.07 -4.46
N ALA A 95 -0.61 -1.22 -5.11
CA ALA A 95 -2.02 -1.49 -5.36
C ALA A 95 -2.22 -2.74 -6.23
N ASP A 96 -1.43 -2.92 -7.31
CA ASP A 96 -1.43 -4.11 -8.15
C ASP A 96 -1.08 -5.39 -7.35
N GLN A 97 -0.11 -5.32 -6.46
CA GLN A 97 0.23 -6.43 -5.56
C GLN A 97 -0.92 -6.78 -4.59
N ILE A 98 -1.64 -5.76 -4.08
CA ILE A 98 -2.81 -5.97 -3.23
C ILE A 98 -3.94 -6.62 -4.04
N ILE A 99 -4.22 -6.14 -5.26
CA ILE A 99 -5.21 -6.74 -6.16
C ILE A 99 -4.86 -8.20 -6.39
N HIS A 100 -3.66 -8.49 -6.86
CA HIS A 100 -3.24 -9.86 -7.12
C HIS A 100 -3.38 -10.77 -5.88
N SER A 101 -2.92 -10.32 -4.73
CA SER A 101 -2.94 -11.16 -3.51
C SER A 101 -4.33 -11.29 -2.89
N HIS A 102 -5.15 -10.25 -2.91
CA HIS A 102 -6.42 -10.21 -2.19
C HIS A 102 -7.63 -10.44 -3.11
N HIS A 103 -7.68 -9.82 -4.28
CA HIS A 103 -8.75 -10.05 -5.23
C HIS A 103 -8.63 -11.40 -5.93
N GLU A 104 -7.51 -11.68 -6.59
CA GLU A 104 -7.33 -12.91 -7.38
C GLU A 104 -7.11 -14.15 -6.51
N ARG A 105 -6.12 -14.11 -5.61
CA ARG A 105 -5.76 -15.31 -4.82
C ARG A 105 -6.68 -15.56 -3.63
N LYS A 106 -7.07 -14.54 -2.87
CA LYS A 106 -7.93 -14.70 -1.68
C LYS A 106 -9.41 -14.56 -1.98
N GLY A 107 -9.81 -14.11 -3.18
CA GLY A 107 -11.19 -13.95 -3.60
C GLY A 107 -11.93 -12.90 -2.77
N LEU A 108 -11.31 -11.74 -2.51
CA LEU A 108 -12.02 -10.60 -1.94
C LEU A 108 -12.84 -9.91 -3.03
N GLY A 109 -14.02 -9.40 -2.64
CA GLY A 109 -14.80 -8.50 -3.47
C GLY A 109 -14.19 -7.09 -3.53
N ARG A 110 -14.69 -6.25 -4.41
CA ARG A 110 -14.20 -4.88 -4.68
C ARG A 110 -14.04 -4.05 -3.39
N THR A 111 -15.04 -4.02 -2.52
CA THR A 111 -14.98 -3.29 -1.24
C THR A 111 -13.93 -3.88 -0.28
N GLY A 112 -13.71 -5.19 -0.33
CA GLY A 112 -12.68 -5.84 0.49
C GLY A 112 -11.26 -5.48 0.06
N VAL A 113 -11.02 -5.35 -1.25
CA VAL A 113 -9.75 -4.89 -1.83
C VAL A 113 -9.52 -3.42 -1.48
N GLU A 114 -10.54 -2.58 -1.66
CA GLU A 114 -10.51 -1.17 -1.30
C GLU A 114 -10.14 -0.96 0.17
N ALA A 115 -10.79 -1.70 1.07
CA ALA A 115 -10.50 -1.63 2.50
C ALA A 115 -9.05 -2.01 2.82
N GLU A 116 -8.48 -2.99 2.12
CA GLU A 116 -7.08 -3.39 2.28
C GLU A 116 -6.12 -2.32 1.77
N MET A 117 -6.39 -1.70 0.60
CA MET A 117 -5.59 -0.58 0.09
C MET A 117 -5.60 0.60 1.06
N ARG A 118 -6.77 0.98 1.56
CA ARG A 118 -6.90 2.03 2.58
C ARG A 118 -6.16 1.70 3.87
N ARG A 119 -6.24 0.44 4.33
CA ARG A 119 -5.50 -0.03 5.51
C ARG A 119 -3.98 0.08 5.33
N ARG A 120 -3.50 -0.09 4.11
CA ARG A 120 -2.09 0.06 3.72
C ARG A 120 -1.70 1.52 3.47
N GLY A 121 -2.65 2.44 3.52
CA GLY A 121 -2.40 3.87 3.30
C GLY A 121 -2.05 4.22 1.86
N VAL A 122 -2.58 3.46 0.87
CA VAL A 122 -2.48 3.81 -0.55
C VAL A 122 -3.29 5.08 -0.81
N ASP A 123 -2.79 5.95 -1.68
CA ASP A 123 -3.46 7.19 -2.05
C ASP A 123 -4.87 6.96 -2.62
N ALA A 124 -5.79 7.87 -2.31
CA ALA A 124 -7.20 7.72 -2.69
C ALA A 124 -7.42 7.76 -4.20
N CYS A 125 -6.61 8.53 -4.94
CA CYS A 125 -6.70 8.62 -6.40
C CYS A 125 -6.24 7.30 -7.04
N VAL A 126 -5.13 6.74 -6.55
CA VAL A 126 -4.62 5.41 -6.98
C VAL A 126 -5.63 4.31 -6.69
N ILE A 127 -6.25 4.33 -5.50
CA ILE A 127 -7.31 3.36 -5.15
C ILE A 127 -8.46 3.43 -6.15
N LEU A 128 -8.96 4.64 -6.45
CA LEU A 128 -10.09 4.82 -7.36
C LEU A 128 -9.76 4.29 -8.75
N GLU A 129 -8.61 4.69 -9.31
CA GLU A 129 -8.14 4.28 -10.63
C GLU A 129 -8.00 2.76 -10.73
N LYS A 130 -7.31 2.14 -9.78
CA LYS A 130 -7.11 0.69 -9.76
C LYS A 130 -8.39 -0.12 -9.54
N LEU A 131 -9.36 0.43 -8.82
CA LEU A 131 -10.67 -0.22 -8.69
C LEU A 131 -11.51 -0.09 -9.98
N GLU A 132 -11.37 0.99 -10.75
CA GLU A 132 -12.04 1.14 -12.05
C GLU A 132 -11.49 0.16 -13.10
N GLU A 133 -10.20 -0.19 -13.03
CA GLU A 133 -9.57 -1.18 -13.90
C GLU A 133 -10.05 -2.63 -13.64
N LEU A 134 -10.65 -2.91 -12.47
CA LEU A 134 -11.10 -4.26 -12.14
C LEU A 134 -12.28 -4.69 -13.04
N PRO A 135 -12.31 -5.96 -13.48
CA PRO A 135 -13.42 -6.52 -14.24
C PRO A 135 -14.76 -6.37 -13.52
N ASP A 136 -15.84 -6.20 -14.31
CA ASP A 136 -17.20 -6.19 -13.78
C ASP A 136 -17.78 -7.62 -13.66
N ASP A 137 -17.06 -8.47 -12.93
CA ASP A 137 -17.36 -9.89 -12.72
C ASP A 137 -17.68 -10.23 -11.24
N GLU A 138 -18.03 -9.22 -10.45
CA GLU A 138 -18.21 -9.38 -9.01
C GLU A 138 -19.29 -10.40 -8.66
N ILE A 139 -20.39 -10.45 -9.43
CA ILE A 139 -21.50 -11.39 -9.20
C ILE A 139 -21.05 -12.82 -9.48
N GLU A 140 -20.39 -13.06 -10.60
CA GLU A 140 -19.89 -14.37 -11.02
C GLU A 140 -18.89 -14.93 -10.01
N ARG A 141 -17.97 -14.12 -9.57
CA ARG A 141 -16.99 -14.46 -8.54
C ARG A 141 -17.64 -14.78 -7.20
N ALA A 142 -18.64 -13.99 -6.80
CA ALA A 142 -19.39 -14.25 -5.58
C ALA A 142 -20.15 -15.59 -5.66
N ILE A 143 -20.76 -15.91 -6.82
CA ILE A 143 -21.46 -17.18 -7.06
C ILE A 143 -20.46 -18.35 -6.96
N GLU A 144 -19.35 -18.27 -7.65
CA GLU A 144 -18.32 -19.32 -7.64
C GLU A 144 -17.84 -19.61 -6.21
N LEU A 145 -17.54 -18.55 -5.45
CA LEU A 145 -17.11 -18.67 -4.08
C LEU A 145 -18.17 -19.22 -3.13
N ALA A 146 -19.44 -18.80 -3.33
CA ALA A 146 -20.58 -19.32 -2.59
C ALA A 146 -20.82 -20.81 -2.88
N CYS A 147 -20.76 -21.24 -4.14
CA CYS A 147 -20.91 -22.62 -4.57
C CYS A 147 -19.79 -23.52 -4.04
N LYS A 148 -18.56 -23.05 -4.00
CA LYS A 148 -17.44 -23.75 -3.34
C LYS A 148 -17.68 -23.89 -1.83
N ARG A 149 -18.21 -22.83 -1.20
CA ARG A 149 -18.41 -22.81 0.26
C ARG A 149 -19.63 -23.62 0.71
N VAL A 150 -20.70 -23.67 -0.05
CA VAL A 150 -21.93 -24.39 0.28
C VAL A 150 -21.67 -25.88 0.46
N GLN A 151 -20.78 -26.49 -0.32
CA GLN A 151 -20.37 -27.88 -0.19
C GLN A 151 -19.84 -28.25 1.20
N GLN A 152 -19.17 -27.29 1.86
CA GLN A 152 -18.66 -27.48 3.23
C GLN A 152 -19.75 -27.30 4.30
N LEU A 153 -20.93 -26.88 3.90
CA LEU A 153 -22.08 -26.58 4.77
C LEU A 153 -23.25 -27.58 4.61
N GLU A 154 -23.09 -28.66 3.86
CA GLU A 154 -24.15 -29.61 3.50
C GLU A 154 -24.96 -30.14 4.68
N ARG A 155 -24.34 -30.27 5.86
CA ARG A 155 -24.96 -30.78 7.08
C ARG A 155 -25.95 -29.80 7.75
N PHE A 156 -26.03 -28.58 7.28
CA PHE A 156 -26.92 -27.56 7.86
C PHE A 156 -28.17 -27.37 7.03
N ASP A 157 -29.23 -26.86 7.66
CA ASP A 157 -30.44 -26.43 7.00
C ASP A 157 -30.24 -25.16 6.13
N ASP A 158 -31.10 -24.94 5.15
CA ASP A 158 -30.96 -23.87 4.18
C ASP A 158 -30.93 -22.47 4.83
N LYS A 159 -31.70 -22.25 5.91
CA LYS A 159 -31.71 -20.98 6.66
C LYS A 159 -30.35 -20.72 7.33
N THR A 160 -29.73 -21.75 7.86
CA THR A 160 -28.39 -21.64 8.49
C THR A 160 -27.32 -21.45 7.43
N ILE A 161 -27.44 -22.12 6.27
CA ILE A 161 -26.53 -21.94 5.13
C ILE A 161 -26.62 -20.53 4.60
N ASP A 162 -27.83 -20.02 4.32
CA ASP A 162 -28.07 -18.64 3.87
C ASP A 162 -27.32 -17.64 4.78
N ARG A 163 -27.60 -17.67 6.08
CA ARG A 163 -26.97 -16.77 7.04
C ARG A 163 -25.43 -16.87 7.05
N ARG A 164 -24.88 -18.09 6.96
CA ARG A 164 -23.42 -18.33 6.99
C ARG A 164 -22.77 -17.86 5.70
N LEU A 165 -23.37 -18.13 4.53
CA LEU A 165 -22.86 -17.68 3.24
C LEU A 165 -22.94 -16.16 3.12
N THR A 166 -24.07 -15.55 3.49
CA THR A 166 -24.22 -14.09 3.54
C THR A 166 -23.14 -13.47 4.40
N GLY A 167 -22.97 -13.91 5.64
CA GLY A 167 -21.91 -13.38 6.52
C GLY A 167 -20.50 -13.64 6.01
N PHE A 168 -20.26 -14.73 5.32
CA PHE A 168 -18.97 -15.04 4.72
C PHE A 168 -18.64 -14.09 3.56
N LEU A 169 -19.57 -13.91 2.60
CA LEU A 169 -19.37 -13.05 1.43
C LEU A 169 -19.27 -11.56 1.83
N MET A 170 -20.10 -11.13 2.79
CA MET A 170 -20.03 -9.77 3.32
C MET A 170 -18.65 -9.46 3.94
N ARG A 171 -18.10 -10.39 4.73
CA ARG A 171 -16.73 -10.24 5.27
C ARG A 171 -15.64 -10.28 4.21
N LYS A 172 -15.91 -10.88 3.05
CA LYS A 172 -15.03 -10.84 1.88
C LYS A 172 -15.14 -9.52 1.10
N GLY A 173 -16.08 -8.64 1.46
CA GLY A 173 -16.26 -7.33 0.83
C GLY A 173 -17.00 -7.38 -0.50
N TYR A 174 -17.90 -8.36 -0.68
CA TYR A 174 -18.84 -8.36 -1.81
C TYR A 174 -20.01 -7.44 -1.55
N ALA A 175 -20.51 -6.76 -2.60
CA ALA A 175 -21.69 -5.90 -2.51
C ALA A 175 -22.94 -6.72 -2.13
N SER A 176 -23.85 -6.13 -1.34
CA SER A 176 -25.06 -6.82 -0.87
C SER A 176 -25.94 -7.36 -2.00
N SER A 177 -25.94 -6.72 -3.17
CA SER A 177 -26.64 -7.19 -4.38
C SER A 177 -26.03 -8.49 -4.90
N ALA A 178 -24.70 -8.54 -5.05
CA ALA A 178 -23.96 -9.72 -5.47
C ALA A 178 -24.11 -10.87 -4.47
N VAL A 179 -24.04 -10.57 -3.18
CA VAL A 179 -24.22 -11.55 -2.09
C VAL A 179 -25.57 -12.24 -2.18
N ARG A 180 -26.67 -11.48 -2.37
CA ARG A 180 -28.03 -12.07 -2.49
C ARG A 180 -28.14 -13.01 -3.68
N VAL A 181 -27.60 -12.61 -4.84
CA VAL A 181 -27.61 -13.43 -6.06
C VAL A 181 -26.78 -14.70 -5.83
N ALA A 182 -25.59 -14.57 -5.28
CA ALA A 182 -24.67 -15.68 -5.04
C ALA A 182 -25.22 -16.71 -4.05
N VAL A 183 -25.82 -16.26 -2.94
CA VAL A 183 -26.43 -17.17 -1.95
C VAL A 183 -27.60 -17.93 -2.55
N LYS A 184 -28.48 -17.24 -3.32
CA LYS A 184 -29.60 -17.88 -4.01
C LYS A 184 -29.11 -18.94 -5.00
N ALA A 185 -28.10 -18.63 -5.81
CA ALA A 185 -27.52 -19.56 -6.78
C ALA A 185 -26.89 -20.78 -6.08
N ALA A 186 -26.17 -20.58 -4.98
CA ALA A 186 -25.54 -21.66 -4.23
C ALA A 186 -26.57 -22.60 -3.57
N LEU A 187 -27.68 -22.09 -3.03
CA LEU A 187 -28.75 -22.91 -2.49
C LEU A 187 -29.47 -23.69 -3.60
N ALA A 188 -29.72 -23.08 -4.76
CA ALA A 188 -30.33 -23.75 -5.92
C ALA A 188 -29.44 -24.91 -6.44
N SER A 189 -28.12 -24.72 -6.50
CA SER A 189 -27.18 -25.77 -6.94
C SER A 189 -27.19 -26.98 -6.02
N ARG A 190 -27.35 -26.77 -4.72
CA ARG A 190 -27.51 -27.86 -3.74
C ARG A 190 -28.79 -28.68 -3.95
N SER A 191 -29.91 -28.00 -4.20
CA SER A 191 -31.19 -28.66 -4.43
C SER A 191 -31.20 -29.52 -5.70
N GLY A 192 -30.44 -29.12 -6.73
CA GLY A 192 -30.27 -29.87 -7.98
C GLY A 192 -29.39 -31.11 -7.85
N SER A 193 -28.43 -31.11 -6.91
CA SER A 193 -27.53 -32.25 -6.66
C SER A 193 -28.17 -33.37 -5.83
N GLY A 194 -29.28 -33.10 -5.12
CA GLY A 194 -30.02 -34.07 -4.28
C GLY A 194 -31.00 -34.96 -5.03
N GLY A 195 -31.17 -34.79 -6.35
CA GLY A 195 -32.18 -35.44 -7.16
C GLY A 195 -31.80 -36.78 -7.81
N THR A 196 -30.91 -37.59 -7.25
CA THR A 196 -30.79 -38.97 -7.67
C THR A 196 -31.84 -39.80 -6.89
N GLN A 197 -33.08 -39.76 -7.41
CA GLN A 197 -34.12 -40.69 -7.02
C GLN A 197 -33.61 -42.10 -7.30
N THR A 198 -33.28 -42.82 -6.26
CA THR A 198 -33.07 -44.30 -6.30
C THR A 198 -34.41 -44.91 -6.67
N VAL A 199 -34.62 -45.18 -7.96
CA VAL A 199 -35.73 -46.04 -8.39
C VAL A 199 -35.48 -47.45 -7.81
N ARG A 200 -36.12 -47.77 -6.70
CA ARG A 200 -36.19 -49.14 -6.22
C ARG A 200 -37.20 -49.88 -7.12
N PHE A 201 -36.68 -50.68 -8.03
CA PHE A 201 -37.45 -51.72 -8.64
C PHE A 201 -37.79 -52.80 -7.58
N ARG A 202 -39.05 -53.07 -7.48
CA ARG A 202 -39.62 -54.21 -6.72
C ARG A 202 -39.65 -55.42 -7.62
#